data_3a34f0f5a237c9d21aabf5c49bddb47b
#
_entry.id   3a34f0f5a237c9d21aabf5c49bddb47b
#
_cell.length_a   1.000
_cell.length_b   1.000
_cell.length_c   1.000
_cell.angle_alpha   90.00
_cell.angle_beta   90.00
_cell.angle_gamma   90.00
#
_symmetry.space_group_name_H-M   'P 1'
#
loop_
_entity.id
_entity.type
_entity.pdbx_description
1 polymer ?
#
loop_
_entity_poly.entity_id
_entity_poly.type
_entity_poly.pdbx_seq_one_letter_code
_entity_poly.pdbx_strand_id
1 'polypeptide(L)'
;GPFSGTADGTWVWGRGAIDMKVQLAGILEALELVLAEGRPLRRGVVVACGHDEECLQEGARALARTLGSRGVRPVFLVDEGDYLVHDLAGLGGDGHWMGVAVAEKGYADLWLSAASAGGHSSNPVGGTSLGRLCRAVSRILDAVGEPRLTGPVAAMFRELAPRISRGPVADLLQGDPGRVDACATELATLLARDPETYPLVCTTAAPTMMEGGASVPNVMPQDMGAAVNFRLLPGETLEGLVSAVRELVADLGVEVALMGGSNPPSAVSRWDGWGMERLRQAAAPLFTEPDGTPVPLVPTLAVGASDARMYEGVCDQCLRFSAFVVDAGESSRGVHGTDERVLERSFTQGVAFLRRLVEACCLH
;
A
#
# COMPACT_ATOMS: atom_id res chain seq x y z
N GLY A 1 -20.72 -18.44 7.83
CA GLY A 1 -20.34 -18.36 6.42
C GLY A 1 -19.99 -16.92 6.02
N PRO A 2 -19.33 -16.68 4.88
CA PRO A 2 -18.74 -15.37 4.54
C PRO A 2 -19.75 -14.23 4.39
N PHE A 3 -21.01 -14.53 4.25
CA PHE A 3 -22.10 -13.55 4.11
C PHE A 3 -23.13 -13.64 5.25
N SER A 4 -22.77 -14.24 6.38
CA SER A 4 -23.72 -14.42 7.50
C SER A 4 -23.99 -13.12 8.26
N GLY A 5 -23.04 -12.20 8.31
CA GLY A 5 -23.13 -11.01 9.15
C GLY A 5 -23.23 -11.34 10.65
N THR A 6 -22.66 -12.46 11.06
CA THR A 6 -22.74 -12.91 12.45
C THR A 6 -22.00 -11.93 13.35
N ALA A 7 -22.69 -11.41 14.36
CA ALA A 7 -22.11 -10.67 15.47
C ALA A 7 -22.18 -11.53 16.75
N ASP A 8 -21.07 -11.63 17.49
CA ASP A 8 -20.97 -12.46 18.67
C ASP A 8 -20.76 -11.65 19.97
N GLY A 9 -20.89 -10.34 19.88
CA GLY A 9 -20.67 -9.37 20.98
C GLY A 9 -19.23 -8.91 21.12
N THR A 10 -18.33 -9.43 20.29
CA THR A 10 -16.92 -9.03 20.21
C THR A 10 -16.55 -8.71 18.77
N TRP A 11 -16.97 -9.57 17.85
CA TRP A 11 -16.62 -9.52 16.44
C TRP A 11 -17.85 -9.51 15.53
N VAL A 12 -17.73 -8.79 14.43
CA VAL A 12 -18.61 -8.91 13.27
C VAL A 12 -17.87 -9.68 12.17
N TRP A 13 -18.41 -10.81 11.77
CA TRP A 13 -17.81 -11.75 10.84
C TRP A 13 -18.38 -11.62 9.44
N GLY A 14 -17.53 -11.56 8.44
CA GLY A 14 -17.96 -11.56 7.05
C GLY A 14 -16.87 -11.18 6.07
N ARG A 15 -17.03 -11.60 4.81
CA ARG A 15 -16.18 -11.13 3.71
C ARG A 15 -16.34 -9.62 3.53
N GLY A 16 -15.22 -8.88 3.52
CA GLY A 16 -15.20 -7.43 3.46
C GLY A 16 -15.51 -6.76 4.80
N ALA A 17 -15.46 -7.50 5.94
CA ALA A 17 -15.65 -6.91 7.26
C ALA A 17 -14.55 -5.91 7.60
N ILE A 18 -13.32 -6.15 7.13
CA ILE A 18 -12.21 -5.19 7.25
C ILE A 18 -12.06 -4.43 5.94
N ASP A 19 -11.99 -5.13 4.84
CA ASP A 19 -11.66 -4.62 3.52
C ASP A 19 -12.86 -4.68 2.57
N MET A 20 -13.69 -3.55 2.49
CA MET A 20 -13.70 -2.41 3.43
C MET A 20 -15.14 -1.99 3.78
N LYS A 21 -16.09 -2.96 3.88
CA LYS A 21 -17.51 -2.65 4.19
C LYS A 21 -17.67 -1.93 5.52
N VAL A 22 -16.77 -2.20 6.49
CA VAL A 22 -16.76 -1.49 7.77
C VAL A 22 -16.61 0.02 7.60
N GLN A 23 -15.72 0.44 6.70
CA GLN A 23 -15.49 1.86 6.44
C GLN A 23 -16.66 2.49 5.69
N LEU A 24 -17.22 1.80 4.71
CA LEU A 24 -18.43 2.27 4.00
C LEU A 24 -19.61 2.43 4.96
N ALA A 25 -19.89 1.44 5.78
CA ALA A 25 -20.96 1.52 6.79
C ALA A 25 -20.68 2.67 7.77
N GLY A 26 -19.45 2.80 8.25
CA GLY A 26 -19.07 3.88 9.16
C GLY A 26 -19.18 5.27 8.55
N ILE A 27 -18.90 5.45 7.27
CA ILE A 27 -19.09 6.71 6.55
C ILE A 27 -20.58 7.09 6.56
N LEU A 28 -21.47 6.14 6.25
CA LEU A 28 -22.91 6.38 6.19
C LEU A 28 -23.46 6.71 7.57
N GLU A 29 -23.10 5.95 8.60
CA GLU A 29 -23.48 6.23 10.00
C GLU A 29 -22.98 7.60 10.48
N ALA A 30 -21.75 7.94 10.23
CA ALA A 30 -21.18 9.22 10.62
C ALA A 30 -21.90 10.40 9.96
N LEU A 31 -22.24 10.27 8.68
CA LEU A 31 -22.98 11.29 7.94
C LEU A 31 -24.42 11.40 8.46
N GLU A 32 -25.10 10.29 8.73
CA GLU A 32 -26.45 10.30 9.30
C GLU A 32 -26.47 11.02 10.65
N LEU A 33 -25.51 10.74 11.54
CA LEU A 33 -25.39 11.41 12.83
C LEU A 33 -25.18 12.93 12.68
N VAL A 34 -24.29 13.36 11.76
CA VAL A 34 -24.05 14.80 11.53
C VAL A 34 -25.29 15.50 10.95
N LEU A 35 -25.97 14.85 9.99
CA LEU A 35 -27.16 15.42 9.34
C LEU A 35 -28.36 15.49 10.30
N ALA A 36 -28.52 14.52 11.20
CA ALA A 36 -29.58 14.50 12.21
C ALA A 36 -29.51 15.70 13.19
N GLU A 37 -28.32 16.28 13.37
CA GLU A 37 -28.17 17.49 14.20
C GLU A 37 -28.75 18.76 13.55
N GLY A 38 -29.04 18.72 12.24
CA GLY A 38 -29.61 19.87 11.52
C GLY A 38 -28.68 21.08 11.38
N ARG A 39 -27.40 20.91 11.66
CA ARG A 39 -26.36 21.96 11.52
C ARG A 39 -26.03 22.21 10.06
N PRO A 40 -25.96 23.44 9.58
CA PRO A 40 -25.64 23.70 8.18
C PRO A 40 -24.18 23.36 7.87
N LEU A 41 -23.97 22.58 6.82
CA LEU A 41 -22.62 22.28 6.31
C LEU A 41 -22.11 23.47 5.47
N ARG A 42 -20.91 23.96 5.79
CA ARG A 42 -20.21 25.01 5.01
C ARG A 42 -19.48 24.44 3.79
N ARG A 43 -19.14 23.14 3.83
CA ARG A 43 -18.57 22.40 2.71
C ARG A 43 -19.37 21.14 2.46
N GLY A 44 -19.46 20.73 1.20
CA GLY A 44 -20.11 19.47 0.85
C GLY A 44 -19.20 18.27 1.13
N VAL A 45 -19.83 17.12 1.33
CA VAL A 45 -19.18 15.82 1.38
C VAL A 45 -19.58 15.04 0.15
N VAL A 46 -18.64 14.38 -0.49
CA VAL A 46 -18.88 13.45 -1.60
C VAL A 46 -18.48 12.06 -1.13
N VAL A 47 -19.40 11.12 -1.16
CA VAL A 47 -19.12 9.70 -0.97
C VAL A 47 -19.06 9.06 -2.35
N ALA A 48 -17.89 8.56 -2.71
CA ALA A 48 -17.64 7.92 -4.00
C ALA A 48 -17.38 6.43 -3.76
N CYS A 49 -18.29 5.58 -4.23
CA CYS A 49 -18.19 4.13 -4.06
C CYS A 49 -18.04 3.49 -5.44
N GLY A 50 -16.86 2.93 -5.71
CA GLY A 50 -16.59 2.08 -6.86
C GLY A 50 -17.25 0.71 -6.71
N HIS A 51 -17.06 -0.16 -7.69
CA HIS A 51 -17.63 -1.52 -7.70
C HIS A 51 -16.59 -2.61 -7.94
N ASP A 52 -15.35 -2.26 -8.24
CA ASP A 52 -14.32 -3.16 -8.75
C ASP A 52 -12.91 -2.78 -8.27
N GLU A 53 -12.78 -2.28 -7.03
CA GLU A 53 -11.49 -1.89 -6.42
C GLU A 53 -10.49 -3.06 -6.51
N GLU A 54 -10.92 -4.26 -6.13
CA GLU A 54 -10.13 -5.51 -6.09
C GLU A 54 -9.67 -6.03 -7.46
N CYS A 55 -10.03 -5.35 -8.55
CA CYS A 55 -9.75 -5.80 -9.92
C CYS A 55 -9.12 -4.69 -10.76
N LEU A 56 -9.95 -3.89 -11.42
CA LEU A 56 -9.50 -2.94 -12.45
C LEU A 56 -9.69 -1.47 -12.05
N GLN A 57 -10.41 -1.19 -10.97
CA GLN A 57 -10.69 0.16 -10.45
C GLN A 57 -11.39 1.07 -11.48
N GLU A 58 -12.14 0.48 -12.43
CA GLU A 58 -12.84 1.24 -13.47
C GLU A 58 -14.00 2.08 -12.90
N GLY A 59 -14.63 1.60 -11.81
CA GLY A 59 -15.65 2.34 -11.07
C GLY A 59 -15.11 3.67 -10.53
N ALA A 60 -13.99 3.62 -9.81
CA ALA A 60 -13.34 4.80 -9.27
C ALA A 60 -12.85 5.74 -10.36
N ARG A 61 -12.26 5.21 -11.42
CA ARG A 61 -11.84 5.97 -12.61
C ARG A 61 -13.00 6.71 -13.26
N ALA A 62 -14.17 6.06 -13.39
CA ALA A 62 -15.38 6.68 -13.95
C ALA A 62 -15.93 7.78 -13.04
N LEU A 63 -15.92 7.56 -11.72
CA LEU A 63 -16.34 8.55 -10.72
C LEU A 63 -15.41 9.77 -10.73
N ALA A 64 -14.08 9.59 -10.76
CA ALA A 64 -13.12 10.67 -10.84
C ALA A 64 -13.32 11.52 -12.11
N ARG A 65 -13.51 10.89 -13.28
CA ARG A 65 -13.86 11.60 -14.53
C ARG A 65 -15.16 12.39 -14.40
N THR A 66 -16.17 11.80 -13.76
CA THR A 66 -17.47 12.46 -13.55
C THR A 66 -17.34 13.69 -12.65
N LEU A 67 -16.63 13.59 -11.55
CA LEU A 67 -16.34 14.73 -10.68
C LEU A 67 -15.59 15.83 -11.44
N GLY A 68 -14.55 15.46 -12.18
CA GLY A 68 -13.79 16.39 -13.00
C GLY A 68 -14.64 17.11 -14.05
N SER A 69 -15.51 16.40 -14.77
CA SER A 69 -16.40 16.98 -15.79
C SER A 69 -17.46 17.91 -15.21
N ARG A 70 -17.85 17.68 -13.94
CA ARG A 70 -18.77 18.55 -13.19
C ARG A 70 -18.06 19.73 -12.51
N GLY A 71 -16.76 19.88 -12.68
CA GLY A 71 -15.97 20.94 -12.03
C GLY A 71 -15.80 20.74 -10.53
N VAL A 72 -16.09 19.56 -9.99
CA VAL A 72 -15.89 19.25 -8.57
C VAL A 72 -14.40 19.06 -8.31
N ARG A 73 -13.87 19.81 -7.35
CA ARG A 73 -12.47 19.75 -6.90
C ARG A 73 -12.46 19.52 -5.39
N PRO A 74 -12.31 18.27 -4.93
CA PRO A 74 -12.20 17.99 -3.51
C PRO A 74 -10.94 18.68 -2.94
N VAL A 75 -11.05 19.24 -1.74
CA VAL A 75 -9.90 19.83 -1.02
C VAL A 75 -8.93 18.72 -0.60
N PHE A 76 -9.48 17.59 -0.17
CA PHE A 76 -8.76 16.35 0.04
C PHE A 76 -9.72 15.16 -0.08
N LEU A 77 -9.17 13.99 -0.24
CA LEU A 77 -9.84 12.70 -0.28
C LEU A 77 -9.24 11.81 0.80
N VAL A 78 -10.09 11.04 1.47
CA VAL A 78 -9.66 9.94 2.36
C VAL A 78 -10.27 8.66 1.81
N ASP A 79 -9.42 7.69 1.59
CA ASP A 79 -9.77 6.35 1.17
C ASP A 79 -9.30 5.34 2.21
N GLU A 80 -9.53 4.07 1.98
CA GLU A 80 -8.96 2.99 2.77
C GLU A 80 -7.44 3.11 2.86
N GLY A 81 -6.88 2.53 3.91
CA GLY A 81 -5.44 2.60 4.13
C GLY A 81 -5.02 1.80 5.35
N ASP A 82 -3.93 2.21 5.96
CA ASP A 82 -3.43 1.56 7.16
C ASP A 82 -4.46 1.60 8.29
N TYR A 83 -4.78 0.43 8.81
CA TYR A 83 -5.73 0.18 9.89
C TYR A 83 -5.06 -0.35 11.16
N LEU A 84 -3.73 -0.21 11.27
CA LEU A 84 -2.95 -0.67 12.41
C LEU A 84 -2.55 0.48 13.32
N VAL A 85 -2.50 0.19 14.61
CA VAL A 85 -1.71 0.96 15.58
C VAL A 85 -0.39 0.22 15.71
N HIS A 86 0.66 0.80 15.15
CA HIS A 86 1.99 0.22 15.12
C HIS A 86 2.71 0.47 16.44
N ASP A 87 3.40 -0.56 16.95
CA ASP A 87 4.33 -0.43 18.07
C ASP A 87 5.66 0.17 17.55
N LEU A 88 6.15 1.18 18.25
CA LEU A 88 7.43 1.82 17.91
C LEU A 88 8.64 0.99 18.36
N ALA A 89 8.45 -0.05 19.18
CA ALA A 89 9.53 -0.89 19.69
C ALA A 89 10.36 -1.56 18.59
N GLY A 90 9.72 -1.97 17.47
CA GLY A 90 10.41 -2.52 16.30
C GLY A 90 11.43 -1.55 15.67
N LEU A 91 11.22 -0.26 15.81
CA LEU A 91 12.13 0.81 15.35
C LEU A 91 13.05 1.32 16.47
N GLY A 92 12.94 0.79 17.69
CA GLY A 92 13.74 1.19 18.83
C GLY A 92 13.19 2.39 19.60
N GLY A 93 11.90 2.62 19.56
CA GLY A 93 11.19 3.65 20.32
C GLY A 93 10.29 3.09 21.40
N ASP A 94 9.52 3.97 22.02
CA ASP A 94 8.46 3.64 22.97
C ASP A 94 7.13 4.26 22.54
N GLY A 95 6.02 3.55 22.81
CA GLY A 95 4.67 3.97 22.42
C GLY A 95 4.31 3.52 21.00
N HIS A 96 3.30 4.18 20.43
CA HIS A 96 2.66 3.78 19.20
C HIS A 96 2.64 4.90 18.15
N TRP A 97 2.30 4.53 16.91
CA TRP A 97 2.05 5.44 15.80
C TRP A 97 1.04 4.84 14.82
N MET A 98 0.42 5.69 14.01
CA MET A 98 -0.49 5.27 12.94
C MET A 98 -0.05 5.88 11.61
N GLY A 99 -0.16 5.11 10.54
CA GLY A 99 0.23 5.54 9.20
C GLY A 99 -0.90 6.22 8.44
N VAL A 100 -0.61 7.36 7.81
CA VAL A 100 -1.45 7.94 6.76
C VAL A 100 -0.66 7.85 5.46
N ALA A 101 -1.04 6.92 4.57
CA ALA A 101 -0.29 6.78 3.34
C ALA A 101 -0.60 7.95 2.39
N VAL A 102 0.46 8.63 1.97
CA VAL A 102 0.41 9.79 1.09
C VAL A 102 0.85 9.47 -0.34
N ALA A 103 1.22 8.23 -0.57
CA ALA A 103 1.52 7.65 -1.87
C ALA A 103 1.34 6.13 -1.82
N GLU A 104 1.21 5.52 -2.99
CA GLU A 104 1.16 4.08 -3.18
C GLU A 104 2.28 3.62 -4.09
N LYS A 105 2.76 2.40 -3.85
CA LYS A 105 3.68 1.74 -4.78
C LYS A 105 2.99 1.46 -6.12
N GLY A 106 3.79 1.44 -7.19
CA GLY A 106 3.33 0.95 -8.48
C GLY A 106 3.15 -0.57 -8.46
N TYR A 107 2.34 -1.05 -9.37
CA TYR A 107 2.11 -2.47 -9.63
C TYR A 107 2.50 -2.78 -11.07
N ALA A 108 3.34 -3.79 -11.29
CA ALA A 108 3.65 -4.24 -12.64
C ALA A 108 3.86 -5.75 -12.66
N ASP A 109 3.24 -6.42 -13.64
CA ASP A 109 3.55 -7.79 -13.98
C ASP A 109 4.35 -7.82 -15.27
N LEU A 110 5.54 -8.43 -15.24
CA LEU A 110 6.34 -8.70 -16.43
C LEU A 110 6.23 -10.17 -16.79
N TRP A 111 5.88 -10.44 -18.04
CA TRP A 111 5.97 -11.77 -18.63
C TRP A 111 7.34 -11.97 -19.26
N LEU A 112 8.06 -12.98 -18.81
CA LEU A 112 9.34 -13.43 -19.35
C LEU A 112 9.09 -14.66 -20.21
N SER A 113 9.59 -14.69 -21.44
CA SER A 113 9.47 -15.86 -22.31
C SER A 113 10.80 -16.26 -22.92
N ALA A 114 11.04 -17.57 -23.00
CA ALA A 114 12.23 -18.16 -23.60
C ALA A 114 11.83 -19.32 -24.50
N ALA A 115 12.31 -19.30 -25.75
CA ALA A 115 12.07 -20.37 -26.71
C ALA A 115 13.39 -21.10 -27.06
N SER A 116 13.32 -22.41 -27.29
CA SER A 116 14.44 -23.25 -27.75
C SER A 116 13.98 -24.29 -28.76
N ALA A 117 14.91 -24.90 -29.49
CA ALA A 117 14.55 -25.95 -30.42
C ALA A 117 14.02 -27.24 -29.76
N GLY A 118 14.16 -27.36 -28.43
CA GLY A 118 13.85 -28.58 -27.72
C GLY A 118 14.87 -29.67 -28.00
N GLY A 119 14.50 -30.95 -27.82
CA GLY A 119 15.33 -32.08 -28.16
C GLY A 119 15.60 -33.06 -27.01
N HIS A 120 16.55 -33.99 -27.22
CA HIS A 120 16.91 -34.97 -26.20
C HIS A 120 17.83 -34.36 -25.15
N SER A 121 17.53 -34.61 -23.86
CA SER A 121 18.26 -34.00 -22.73
C SER A 121 19.75 -34.35 -22.65
N SER A 122 20.20 -35.41 -23.32
CA SER A 122 21.62 -35.77 -23.37
C SER A 122 22.49 -34.86 -24.27
N ASN A 123 21.88 -33.99 -25.07
CA ASN A 123 22.58 -33.04 -25.95
C ASN A 123 22.06 -31.61 -25.80
N PRO A 124 22.32 -30.95 -24.69
CA PRO A 124 21.76 -29.62 -24.37
C PRO A 124 22.57 -28.47 -25.00
N VAL A 125 22.86 -28.55 -26.30
CA VAL A 125 23.65 -27.53 -27.01
C VAL A 125 22.88 -26.20 -27.03
N GLY A 126 23.54 -25.10 -26.60
CA GLY A 126 22.96 -23.78 -26.53
C GLY A 126 22.07 -23.51 -25.27
N GLY A 127 21.96 -24.49 -24.37
CA GLY A 127 21.11 -24.42 -23.18
C GLY A 127 19.64 -24.68 -23.49
N THR A 128 18.85 -24.82 -22.45
CA THR A 128 17.40 -25.01 -22.54
C THR A 128 16.64 -23.70 -22.30
N SER A 129 15.44 -23.57 -22.86
CA SER A 129 14.53 -22.43 -22.56
C SER A 129 14.31 -22.31 -21.05
N LEU A 130 14.06 -23.40 -20.35
CA LEU A 130 13.94 -23.46 -18.89
C LEU A 130 15.18 -22.91 -18.16
N GLY A 131 16.39 -23.38 -18.57
CA GLY A 131 17.63 -22.95 -17.93
C GLY A 131 17.93 -21.46 -18.14
N ARG A 132 17.55 -20.90 -19.30
CA ARG A 132 17.67 -19.44 -19.55
C ARG A 132 16.67 -18.65 -18.77
N LEU A 133 15.41 -19.09 -18.69
CA LEU A 133 14.36 -18.44 -17.90
C LEU A 133 14.71 -18.43 -16.42
N CYS A 134 15.16 -19.55 -15.85
CA CYS A 134 15.60 -19.62 -14.45
C CYS A 134 16.75 -18.63 -14.16
N ARG A 135 17.73 -18.49 -15.06
CA ARG A 135 18.80 -17.51 -14.91
C ARG A 135 18.29 -16.08 -14.98
N ALA A 136 17.33 -15.81 -15.87
CA ALA A 136 16.71 -14.48 -15.97
C ALA A 136 16.00 -14.11 -14.67
N VAL A 137 15.16 -15.01 -14.14
CA VAL A 137 14.47 -14.79 -12.86
C VAL A 137 15.47 -14.59 -11.72
N SER A 138 16.52 -15.41 -11.61
CA SER A 138 17.56 -15.24 -10.59
C SER A 138 18.25 -13.88 -10.69
N ARG A 139 18.66 -13.46 -11.90
CA ARG A 139 19.29 -12.14 -12.10
C ARG A 139 18.37 -10.98 -11.70
N ILE A 140 17.07 -11.09 -12.01
CA ILE A 140 16.09 -10.08 -11.62
C ILE A 140 16.02 -9.99 -10.10
N LEU A 141 15.91 -11.12 -9.41
CA LEU A 141 15.84 -11.14 -7.95
C LEU A 141 17.12 -10.62 -7.28
N ASP A 142 18.29 -10.87 -7.88
CA ASP A 142 19.57 -10.39 -7.37
C ASP A 142 19.79 -8.90 -7.62
N ALA A 143 19.17 -8.32 -8.65
CA ALA A 143 19.36 -6.92 -9.06
C ALA A 143 18.31 -5.97 -8.49
N VAL A 144 17.13 -6.46 -8.11
CA VAL A 144 16.04 -5.66 -7.57
C VAL A 144 16.23 -5.48 -6.08
N GLY A 145 15.83 -4.30 -5.58
CA GLY A 145 15.81 -4.03 -4.15
C GLY A 145 16.94 -3.13 -3.66
N GLU A 146 17.55 -2.32 -4.53
CA GLU A 146 18.44 -1.25 -4.08
C GLU A 146 17.67 -0.29 -3.16
N PRO A 147 18.09 -0.16 -1.88
CA PRO A 147 17.35 0.62 -0.91
C PRO A 147 17.40 2.10 -1.20
N ARG A 148 16.23 2.75 -1.14
CA ARG A 148 16.11 4.20 -1.35
C ARG A 148 15.06 4.80 -0.42
N LEU A 149 15.42 5.86 0.28
CA LEU A 149 14.50 6.62 1.13
C LEU A 149 13.66 7.57 0.25
N THR A 150 12.36 7.29 0.13
CA THR A 150 11.43 8.14 -0.60
C THR A 150 10.88 9.26 0.28
N GLY A 151 10.32 10.32 -0.33
CA GLY A 151 9.74 11.45 0.39
C GLY A 151 8.76 11.08 1.50
N PRO A 152 7.76 10.21 1.25
CA PRO A 152 6.83 9.73 2.30
C PRO A 152 7.54 9.06 3.48
N VAL A 153 8.48 8.16 3.20
CA VAL A 153 9.21 7.43 4.26
C VAL A 153 10.18 8.35 4.99
N ALA A 154 10.83 9.28 4.29
CA ALA A 154 11.64 10.30 4.94
C ALA A 154 10.81 11.17 5.90
N ALA A 155 9.60 11.58 5.48
CA ALA A 155 8.69 12.35 6.32
C ALA A 155 8.23 11.55 7.56
N MET A 156 7.91 10.25 7.40
CA MET A 156 7.61 9.34 8.50
C MET A 156 8.74 9.36 9.54
N PHE A 157 9.98 9.15 9.12
CA PHE A 157 11.12 9.11 10.05
C PHE A 157 11.45 10.47 10.66
N ARG A 158 11.20 11.60 9.97
CA ARG A 158 11.34 12.93 10.60
C ARG A 158 10.36 13.10 11.76
N GLU A 159 9.14 12.62 11.65
CA GLU A 159 8.15 12.72 12.72
C GLU A 159 8.41 11.70 13.86
N LEU A 160 8.94 10.50 13.54
CA LEU A 160 9.22 9.47 14.53
C LEU A 160 10.59 9.63 15.22
N ALA A 161 11.56 10.29 14.60
CA ALA A 161 12.93 10.42 15.12
C ALA A 161 13.01 10.82 16.60
N PRO A 162 12.24 11.81 17.11
CA PRO A 162 12.29 12.21 18.52
C PRO A 162 11.82 11.11 19.51
N ARG A 163 11.12 10.09 19.00
CA ARG A 163 10.58 8.98 19.80
C ARG A 163 11.43 7.71 19.73
N ILE A 164 12.40 7.66 18.81
CA ILE A 164 13.31 6.52 18.63
C ILE A 164 14.57 6.76 19.43
N SER A 165 14.75 6.00 20.52
CA SER A 165 15.77 6.27 21.53
C SER A 165 16.84 5.18 21.68
N ARG A 166 16.68 4.02 21.01
CA ARG A 166 17.59 2.87 21.11
C ARG A 166 17.73 2.12 19.79
N GLY A 167 18.83 1.42 19.63
CA GLY A 167 19.12 0.59 18.46
C GLY A 167 19.67 1.36 17.26
N PRO A 168 19.92 0.65 16.14
CA PRO A 168 20.64 1.21 15.01
C PRO A 168 19.99 2.43 14.36
N VAL A 169 18.65 2.52 14.36
CA VAL A 169 17.93 3.71 13.84
C VAL A 169 18.18 4.91 14.75
N ALA A 170 18.15 4.71 16.08
CA ALA A 170 18.47 5.78 17.04
C ALA A 170 19.90 6.28 16.89
N ASP A 171 20.86 5.37 16.66
CA ASP A 171 22.27 5.73 16.46
C ASP A 171 22.47 6.61 15.22
N LEU A 172 21.70 6.38 14.17
CA LEU A 172 21.70 7.21 12.96
C LEU A 172 21.01 8.56 13.19
N LEU A 173 19.80 8.55 13.74
CA LEU A 173 18.94 9.74 13.81
C LEU A 173 19.24 10.62 15.04
N GLN A 174 19.68 10.03 16.16
CA GLN A 174 19.99 10.73 17.43
C GLN A 174 18.83 11.63 17.92
N GLY A 175 17.58 11.22 17.67
CA GLY A 175 16.40 12.00 18.01
C GLY A 175 16.19 13.28 17.18
N ASP A 176 17.02 13.53 16.17
CA ASP A 176 17.00 14.75 15.36
C ASP A 176 16.35 14.49 13.98
N PRO A 177 15.16 15.07 13.70
CA PRO A 177 14.52 15.00 12.40
C PRO A 177 15.38 15.49 11.23
N GLY A 178 16.27 16.46 11.47
CA GLY A 178 17.15 17.03 10.46
C GLY A 178 18.21 16.05 9.94
N ARG A 179 18.49 14.97 10.68
CA ARG A 179 19.46 13.95 10.28
C ARG A 179 18.93 12.98 9.23
N VAL A 180 17.62 12.85 9.08
CA VAL A 180 16.99 11.89 8.15
C VAL A 180 17.54 12.03 6.73
N ASP A 181 17.64 13.26 6.21
CA ASP A 181 18.17 13.50 4.86
C ASP A 181 19.68 13.28 4.78
N ALA A 182 20.41 13.63 5.84
CA ALA A 182 21.86 13.48 5.88
C ALA A 182 22.32 12.01 5.93
N CYS A 183 21.50 11.11 6.49
CA CYS A 183 21.79 9.67 6.56
C CYS A 183 20.80 8.81 5.74
N ALA A 184 20.21 9.38 4.70
CA ALA A 184 19.13 8.72 3.92
C ALA A 184 19.55 7.37 3.35
N THR A 185 20.76 7.23 2.85
CA THR A 185 21.29 5.98 2.28
C THR A 185 21.50 4.92 3.36
N GLU A 186 22.12 5.30 4.46
CA GLU A 186 22.39 4.41 5.60
C GLU A 186 21.07 3.95 6.24
N LEU A 187 20.12 4.87 6.41
CA LEU A 187 18.82 4.57 6.96
C LEU A 187 18.05 3.62 6.03
N ALA A 188 17.99 3.88 4.73
CA ALA A 188 17.35 2.99 3.77
C ALA A 188 17.99 1.60 3.77
N THR A 189 19.32 1.51 3.81
CA THR A 189 20.06 0.25 3.88
C THR A 189 19.76 -0.53 5.16
N LEU A 190 19.59 0.18 6.28
CA LEU A 190 19.23 -0.43 7.55
C LEU A 190 17.80 -0.99 7.50
N LEU A 191 16.85 -0.19 7.04
CA LEU A 191 15.44 -0.58 6.91
C LEU A 191 15.22 -1.74 5.94
N ALA A 192 16.06 -1.86 4.92
CA ALA A 192 16.00 -2.97 3.97
C ALA A 192 16.36 -4.34 4.56
N ARG A 193 16.90 -4.39 5.77
CA ARG A 193 17.26 -5.65 6.46
C ARG A 193 16.10 -6.28 7.22
N ASP A 194 15.05 -5.51 7.46
CA ASP A 194 13.87 -5.95 8.18
C ASP A 194 12.72 -6.20 7.20
N PRO A 195 12.07 -7.38 7.23
CA PRO A 195 10.97 -7.72 6.32
C PRO A 195 9.77 -6.76 6.39
N GLU A 196 9.52 -6.12 7.52
CA GLU A 196 8.40 -5.19 7.69
C GLU A 196 8.69 -3.83 7.03
N THR A 197 9.94 -3.37 7.08
CA THR A 197 10.34 -2.08 6.52
C THR A 197 10.96 -2.17 5.12
N TYR A 198 11.44 -3.36 4.70
CA TYR A 198 11.99 -3.60 3.36
C TYR A 198 11.09 -3.08 2.23
N PRO A 199 9.75 -3.35 2.21
CA PRO A 199 8.88 -2.88 1.15
C PRO A 199 8.73 -1.36 1.08
N LEU A 200 9.02 -0.64 2.16
CA LEU A 200 8.94 0.82 2.21
C LEU A 200 10.10 1.51 1.50
N VAL A 201 11.25 0.84 1.41
CA VAL A 201 12.50 1.42 0.90
C VAL A 201 13.04 0.74 -0.35
N CYS A 202 12.46 -0.39 -0.77
CA CYS A 202 12.89 -1.14 -1.95
C CYS A 202 11.75 -1.34 -2.95
N THR A 203 12.05 -1.27 -4.23
CA THR A 203 11.21 -1.91 -5.25
C THR A 203 11.34 -3.42 -5.06
N THR A 204 10.21 -4.12 -5.03
CA THR A 204 10.18 -5.56 -4.77
C THR A 204 9.86 -6.34 -6.04
N ALA A 205 10.38 -7.56 -6.16
CA ALA A 205 10.07 -8.50 -7.24
C ALA A 205 9.72 -9.87 -6.67
N ALA A 206 8.64 -10.46 -7.18
CA ALA A 206 8.19 -11.79 -6.79
C ALA A 206 7.80 -12.61 -8.04
N PRO A 207 8.50 -13.70 -8.37
CA PRO A 207 8.02 -14.65 -9.37
C PRO A 207 6.76 -15.33 -8.86
N THR A 208 5.68 -15.25 -9.63
CA THR A 208 4.35 -15.73 -9.18
C THR A 208 3.78 -16.83 -10.06
N MET A 209 4.21 -16.91 -11.32
CA MET A 209 3.71 -17.92 -12.24
C MET A 209 4.85 -18.48 -13.07
N MET A 210 4.72 -19.75 -13.46
CA MET A 210 5.60 -20.42 -14.45
C MET A 210 4.76 -21.32 -15.34
N GLU A 211 4.98 -21.22 -16.62
CA GLU A 211 4.28 -22.03 -17.64
C GLU A 211 5.26 -22.74 -18.57
N GLY A 212 4.82 -23.85 -19.14
CA GLY A 212 5.62 -24.66 -20.05
C GLY A 212 6.30 -25.82 -19.36
N GLY A 213 7.28 -26.40 -20.04
CA GLY A 213 7.99 -27.59 -19.59
C GLY A 213 7.77 -28.80 -20.49
N ALA A 214 8.55 -29.86 -20.28
CA ALA A 214 8.39 -31.14 -20.94
C ALA A 214 7.59 -32.10 -20.04
N SER A 215 6.80 -32.98 -20.65
CA SER A 215 6.03 -34.00 -19.94
C SER A 215 6.85 -35.17 -19.40
N VAL A 216 8.10 -35.31 -19.87
CA VAL A 216 9.04 -36.36 -19.45
C VAL A 216 10.44 -35.78 -19.25
N PRO A 217 11.24 -36.33 -18.30
CA PRO A 217 12.51 -35.71 -17.90
C PRO A 217 13.65 -35.76 -18.92
N ASN A 218 13.55 -36.63 -19.94
CA ASN A 218 14.57 -36.79 -20.98
C ASN A 218 14.31 -35.91 -22.23
N VAL A 219 13.34 -35.01 -22.19
CA VAL A 219 13.00 -34.06 -23.26
C VAL A 219 13.25 -32.63 -22.79
N MET A 220 13.91 -31.84 -23.62
CA MET A 220 14.11 -30.41 -23.38
C MET A 220 12.86 -29.63 -23.80
N PRO A 221 12.32 -28.72 -22.96
CA PRO A 221 11.17 -27.93 -23.34
C PRO A 221 11.52 -26.94 -24.44
N GLN A 222 10.54 -26.68 -25.34
CA GLN A 222 10.67 -25.68 -26.40
C GLN A 222 10.37 -24.28 -25.86
N ASP A 223 9.21 -24.11 -25.21
CA ASP A 223 8.74 -22.83 -24.74
C ASP A 223 8.58 -22.83 -23.22
N MET A 224 9.03 -21.75 -22.61
CA MET A 224 8.91 -21.50 -21.18
C MET A 224 8.50 -20.06 -20.96
N GLY A 225 7.61 -19.83 -19.98
CA GLY A 225 7.20 -18.50 -19.54
C GLY A 225 7.19 -18.38 -18.02
N ALA A 226 7.38 -17.17 -17.51
CA ALA A 226 7.22 -16.84 -16.11
C ALA A 226 6.66 -15.41 -15.94
N ALA A 227 5.78 -15.23 -14.97
CA ALA A 227 5.39 -13.90 -14.52
C ALA A 227 6.21 -13.50 -13.29
N VAL A 228 6.68 -12.26 -13.31
CA VAL A 228 7.32 -11.63 -12.16
C VAL A 228 6.52 -10.39 -11.81
N ASN A 229 5.97 -10.35 -10.58
CA ASN A 229 5.26 -9.21 -10.04
C ASN A 229 6.23 -8.24 -9.39
N PHE A 230 6.08 -6.96 -9.69
CA PHE A 230 6.87 -5.87 -9.11
C PHE A 230 5.99 -4.89 -8.35
N ARG A 231 6.55 -4.35 -7.26
CA ARG A 231 5.98 -3.21 -6.56
C ARG A 231 7.00 -2.08 -6.56
N LEU A 232 6.72 -1.03 -7.37
CA LEU A 232 7.65 0.05 -7.66
C LEU A 232 7.57 1.15 -6.59
N LEU A 233 8.72 1.71 -6.22
CA LEU A 233 8.77 2.89 -5.36
C LEU A 233 8.32 4.17 -6.09
N PRO A 234 7.77 5.17 -5.36
CA PRO A 234 7.49 6.49 -5.93
C PRO A 234 8.68 7.08 -6.70
N GLY A 235 8.39 7.63 -7.88
CA GLY A 235 9.39 8.19 -8.79
C GLY A 235 9.94 7.22 -9.83
N GLU A 236 9.61 5.93 -9.75
CA GLU A 236 9.92 4.95 -10.81
C GLU A 236 8.81 4.92 -11.87
N THR A 237 9.12 4.40 -13.04
CA THR A 237 8.18 4.28 -14.16
C THR A 237 8.10 2.85 -14.69
N LEU A 238 6.98 2.51 -15.31
CA LEU A 238 6.81 1.20 -15.94
C LEU A 238 7.82 1.00 -17.10
N GLU A 239 8.05 2.03 -17.88
CA GLU A 239 9.01 2.02 -18.98
C GLU A 239 10.44 1.81 -18.47
N GLY A 240 10.81 2.49 -17.37
CA GLY A 240 12.10 2.33 -16.72
C GLY A 240 12.32 0.90 -16.22
N LEU A 241 11.31 0.32 -15.56
CA LEU A 241 11.34 -1.07 -15.12
C LEU A 241 11.56 -2.03 -16.30
N VAL A 242 10.73 -1.91 -17.35
CA VAL A 242 10.83 -2.79 -18.54
C VAL A 242 12.20 -2.68 -19.19
N SER A 243 12.73 -1.45 -19.32
CA SER A 243 14.06 -1.22 -19.89
C SER A 243 15.18 -1.85 -19.07
N ALA A 244 15.15 -1.66 -17.75
CA ALA A 244 16.16 -2.24 -16.84
C ALA A 244 16.14 -3.78 -16.86
N VAL A 245 14.93 -4.37 -16.83
CA VAL A 245 14.82 -5.83 -16.88
C VAL A 245 15.28 -6.39 -18.25
N ARG A 246 14.94 -5.72 -19.36
CA ARG A 246 15.43 -6.13 -20.70
C ARG A 246 16.95 -6.08 -20.79
N GLU A 247 17.57 -5.03 -20.29
CA GLU A 247 19.03 -4.90 -20.24
C GLU A 247 19.65 -6.02 -19.41
N LEU A 248 19.08 -6.30 -18.25
CA LEU A 248 19.56 -7.32 -17.31
C LEU A 248 19.57 -8.74 -17.91
N VAL A 249 18.63 -9.06 -18.81
CA VAL A 249 18.49 -10.39 -19.42
C VAL A 249 18.89 -10.46 -20.89
N ALA A 250 19.49 -9.40 -21.44
CA ALA A 250 19.75 -9.25 -22.88
C ALA A 250 20.57 -10.38 -23.49
N ASP A 251 21.56 -10.93 -22.75
CA ASP A 251 22.43 -12.02 -23.20
C ASP A 251 21.80 -13.42 -23.06
N LEU A 252 20.62 -13.52 -22.43
CA LEU A 252 19.97 -14.80 -22.15
C LEU A 252 18.98 -15.23 -23.24
N GLY A 253 18.67 -14.36 -24.21
CA GLY A 253 17.65 -14.63 -25.22
C GLY A 253 16.27 -14.89 -24.59
N VAL A 254 15.93 -14.06 -23.60
CA VAL A 254 14.63 -14.01 -22.91
C VAL A 254 13.93 -12.74 -23.34
N GLU A 255 12.70 -12.87 -23.81
CA GLU A 255 11.84 -11.73 -24.13
C GLU A 255 11.11 -11.23 -22.87
N VAL A 256 10.89 -9.91 -22.78
CA VAL A 256 10.23 -9.26 -21.66
C VAL A 256 9.07 -8.43 -22.16
N ALA A 257 7.88 -8.72 -21.67
CA ALA A 257 6.65 -7.99 -21.99
C ALA A 257 5.94 -7.49 -20.72
N LEU A 258 5.45 -6.25 -20.74
CA LEU A 258 4.59 -5.72 -19.70
C LEU A 258 3.19 -6.32 -19.86
N MET A 259 2.64 -6.88 -18.78
CA MET A 259 1.28 -7.42 -18.78
C MET A 259 0.24 -6.33 -18.53
N GLY A 260 -0.99 -6.57 -18.97
CA GLY A 260 -2.12 -5.69 -18.70
C GLY A 260 -2.42 -5.58 -17.20
N GLY A 261 -3.05 -4.46 -16.78
CA GLY A 261 -3.36 -4.19 -15.36
C GLY A 261 -2.23 -3.53 -14.57
N SER A 262 -1.06 -3.31 -15.19
CA SER A 262 0.04 -2.60 -14.56
C SER A 262 -0.26 -1.09 -14.40
N ASN A 263 0.14 -0.54 -13.25
CA ASN A 263 -0.04 0.86 -12.92
C ASN A 263 1.27 1.45 -12.37
N PRO A 264 1.69 2.68 -12.79
CA PRO A 264 2.85 3.34 -12.19
C PRO A 264 2.60 3.62 -10.70
N PRO A 265 3.62 3.97 -9.90
CA PRO A 265 3.40 4.53 -8.57
C PRO A 265 2.45 5.72 -8.61
N SER A 266 1.68 5.91 -7.54
CA SER A 266 0.81 7.08 -7.40
C SER A 266 1.62 8.38 -7.29
N ALA A 267 0.99 9.52 -7.53
CA ALA A 267 1.55 10.80 -7.13
C ALA A 267 1.72 10.85 -5.60
N VAL A 268 2.71 11.64 -5.15
CA VAL A 268 2.91 11.86 -3.72
C VAL A 268 2.06 13.05 -3.29
N SER A 269 1.07 12.80 -2.45
CA SER A 269 0.21 13.82 -1.87
C SER A 269 0.96 14.63 -0.80
N ARG A 270 0.55 15.89 -0.61
CA ARG A 270 1.09 16.73 0.46
C ARG A 270 0.67 16.19 1.82
N TRP A 271 1.64 16.01 2.72
CA TRP A 271 1.42 15.59 4.11
C TRP A 271 1.43 16.73 5.13
N ASP A 272 1.79 17.95 4.70
CA ASP A 272 1.75 19.19 5.49
C ASP A 272 0.50 20.02 5.19
N GLY A 273 -0.49 19.43 4.51
CA GLY A 273 -1.68 20.12 4.05
C GLY A 273 -2.85 20.03 5.01
N TRP A 274 -3.89 20.79 4.67
CA TRP A 274 -5.11 20.92 5.47
C TRP A 274 -5.80 19.57 5.77
N GLY A 275 -5.83 18.63 4.81
CA GLY A 275 -6.46 17.32 5.00
C GLY A 275 -5.76 16.51 6.10
N MET A 276 -4.43 16.46 6.09
CA MET A 276 -3.64 15.76 7.11
C MET A 276 -3.86 16.37 8.50
N GLU A 277 -3.93 17.69 8.59
CA GLU A 277 -4.23 18.38 9.84
C GLU A 277 -5.62 18.00 10.38
N ARG A 278 -6.64 17.93 9.51
CA ARG A 278 -7.99 17.51 9.91
C ARG A 278 -8.04 16.06 10.38
N LEU A 279 -7.31 15.15 9.71
CA LEU A 279 -7.18 13.76 10.17
C LEU A 279 -6.59 13.70 11.57
N ARG A 280 -5.47 14.40 11.81
CA ARG A 280 -4.82 14.46 13.13
C ARG A 280 -5.75 15.01 14.20
N GLN A 281 -6.47 16.08 13.89
CA GLN A 281 -7.44 16.70 14.82
C GLN A 281 -8.59 15.73 15.17
N ALA A 282 -9.09 14.98 14.20
CA ALA A 282 -10.18 14.03 14.44
C ALA A 282 -9.71 12.80 15.23
N ALA A 283 -8.48 12.32 14.97
CA ALA A 283 -7.91 11.13 15.59
C ALA A 283 -7.42 11.37 17.04
N ALA A 284 -6.83 12.52 17.32
CA ALA A 284 -6.14 12.80 18.58
C ALA A 284 -6.91 12.43 19.87
N PRO A 285 -8.23 12.67 20.01
CA PRO A 285 -8.96 12.30 21.22
C PRO A 285 -9.44 10.86 21.27
N LEU A 286 -9.26 10.08 20.19
CA LEU A 286 -9.75 8.72 20.05
C LEU A 286 -8.64 7.67 20.13
N PHE A 287 -7.43 8.05 19.73
CA PHE A 287 -6.26 7.20 19.72
C PHE A 287 -5.20 7.81 20.64
N THR A 288 -5.13 7.30 21.86
CA THR A 288 -4.25 7.84 22.90
C THR A 288 -3.41 6.74 23.54
N GLU A 289 -2.21 7.11 23.96
CA GLU A 289 -1.40 6.32 24.86
C GLU A 289 -2.05 6.19 26.25
N PRO A 290 -1.59 5.28 27.10
CA PRO A 290 -2.13 5.13 28.47
C PRO A 290 -2.04 6.39 29.32
N ASP A 291 -1.12 7.30 29.04
CA ASP A 291 -0.98 8.58 29.73
C ASP A 291 -1.88 9.69 29.18
N GLY A 292 -2.68 9.37 28.15
CA GLY A 292 -3.59 10.31 27.48
C GLY A 292 -2.95 11.13 26.36
N THR A 293 -1.67 10.96 26.07
CA THR A 293 -1.05 11.62 24.91
C THR A 293 -1.57 11.03 23.59
N PRO A 294 -1.85 11.86 22.57
CA PRO A 294 -2.29 11.34 21.28
C PRO A 294 -1.25 10.45 20.61
N VAL A 295 -1.70 9.32 20.04
CA VAL A 295 -0.91 8.52 19.11
C VAL A 295 -0.70 9.35 17.85
N PRO A 296 0.54 9.58 17.39
CA PRO A 296 0.81 10.39 16.22
C PRO A 296 0.33 9.72 14.94
N LEU A 297 -0.34 10.50 14.07
CA LEU A 297 -0.57 10.15 12.68
C LEU A 297 0.59 10.68 11.84
N VAL A 298 1.36 9.79 11.23
CA VAL A 298 2.54 10.15 10.44
C VAL A 298 2.34 9.80 8.96
N PRO A 299 2.92 10.58 8.04
CA PRO A 299 2.88 10.23 6.62
C PRO A 299 3.65 8.92 6.38
N THR A 300 3.13 8.08 5.49
CA THR A 300 3.78 6.82 5.11
C THR A 300 3.55 6.49 3.64
N LEU A 301 4.06 5.34 3.20
CA LEU A 301 3.90 4.78 1.87
C LEU A 301 3.02 3.52 1.94
N ALA A 302 1.93 3.47 1.19
CA ALA A 302 1.17 2.24 1.01
C ALA A 302 1.92 1.27 0.08
N VAL A 303 2.06 0.04 0.53
CA VAL A 303 2.67 -1.04 -0.29
C VAL A 303 1.66 -1.70 -1.23
N GLY A 304 0.37 -1.60 -0.90
CA GLY A 304 -0.77 -1.96 -1.74
C GLY A 304 -1.27 -0.80 -2.60
N ALA A 305 -2.42 -0.98 -3.22
CA ALA A 305 -3.12 0.03 -3.99
C ALA A 305 -4.52 0.27 -3.39
N SER A 306 -5.13 1.40 -3.72
CA SER A 306 -6.52 1.76 -3.40
C SER A 306 -7.13 2.57 -4.54
N ASP A 307 -8.44 2.81 -4.49
CA ASP A 307 -9.14 3.66 -5.45
C ASP A 307 -8.65 5.13 -5.41
N ALA A 308 -8.01 5.58 -4.33
CA ALA A 308 -7.54 6.96 -4.14
C ALA A 308 -6.69 7.48 -5.29
N ARG A 309 -5.85 6.62 -5.89
CA ARG A 309 -4.99 6.98 -7.02
C ARG A 309 -5.74 7.46 -8.26
N MET A 310 -6.99 7.01 -8.45
CA MET A 310 -7.80 7.38 -9.60
C MET A 310 -8.28 8.84 -9.52
N TYR A 311 -8.25 9.44 -8.34
CA TYR A 311 -8.71 10.81 -8.09
C TYR A 311 -7.61 11.87 -8.14
N GLU A 312 -6.35 11.51 -8.36
CA GLU A 312 -5.21 12.45 -8.37
C GLU A 312 -5.34 13.56 -9.41
N GLY A 313 -6.08 13.33 -10.51
CA GLY A 313 -6.39 14.34 -11.51
C GLY A 313 -7.42 15.40 -11.07
N VAL A 314 -8.12 15.18 -9.95
CA VAL A 314 -9.17 16.06 -9.43
C VAL A 314 -8.96 16.49 -7.98
N CYS A 315 -8.02 15.89 -7.27
CA CYS A 315 -7.72 16.14 -5.87
C CYS A 315 -6.21 16.11 -5.63
N ASP A 316 -5.65 17.15 -5.01
CA ASP A 316 -4.21 17.28 -4.74
C ASP A 316 -3.76 16.57 -3.45
N GLN A 317 -4.71 16.19 -2.58
CA GLN A 317 -4.47 15.46 -1.34
C GLN A 317 -5.30 14.18 -1.31
N CYS A 318 -4.76 13.11 -1.86
CA CYS A 318 -5.33 11.77 -1.77
C CYS A 318 -4.64 11.02 -0.63
N LEU A 319 -5.33 10.88 0.49
CA LEU A 319 -4.82 10.28 1.72
C LEU A 319 -5.48 8.91 1.93
N ARG A 320 -4.70 7.93 2.44
CA ARG A 320 -5.16 6.58 2.72
C ARG A 320 -5.02 6.32 4.20
N PHE A 321 -6.14 6.12 4.86
CA PHE A 321 -6.19 5.94 6.31
C PHE A 321 -7.48 5.27 6.73
N SER A 322 -7.40 4.31 7.61
CA SER A 322 -8.56 3.70 8.25
C SER A 322 -8.50 3.88 9.77
N ALA A 323 -9.59 4.39 10.34
CA ALA A 323 -9.79 4.47 11.78
C ALA A 323 -10.45 3.21 12.37
N PHE A 324 -10.74 2.22 11.52
CA PHE A 324 -11.29 0.92 11.91
C PHE A 324 -10.16 -0.04 12.25
N VAL A 325 -9.53 0.23 13.39
CA VAL A 325 -8.28 -0.42 13.80
C VAL A 325 -8.51 -1.89 14.13
N VAL A 326 -7.60 -2.74 13.69
CA VAL A 326 -7.50 -4.15 14.06
C VAL A 326 -6.21 -4.41 14.81
N ASP A 327 -6.21 -5.44 15.66
CA ASP A 327 -4.99 -5.86 16.33
C ASP A 327 -4.01 -6.48 15.31
N ALA A 328 -2.70 -6.22 15.46
CA ALA A 328 -1.68 -6.66 14.50
C ALA A 328 -1.70 -8.19 14.25
N GLY A 329 -1.99 -9.00 15.28
CA GLY A 329 -2.12 -10.44 15.14
C GLY A 329 -3.35 -10.91 14.36
N GLU A 330 -4.38 -10.07 14.20
CA GLU A 330 -5.59 -10.34 13.44
C GLU A 330 -5.47 -9.88 11.98
N SER A 331 -4.72 -8.82 11.71
CA SER A 331 -4.56 -8.25 10.35
C SER A 331 -4.00 -9.27 9.36
N SER A 332 -3.05 -10.11 9.78
CA SER A 332 -2.42 -11.11 8.93
C SER A 332 -3.35 -12.29 8.55
N ARG A 333 -4.52 -12.41 9.18
CA ARG A 333 -5.46 -13.52 8.98
C ARG A 333 -6.75 -13.12 8.28
N GLY A 334 -7.10 -11.83 8.26
CA GLY A 334 -8.43 -11.37 7.89
C GLY A 334 -8.56 -10.96 6.44
N VAL A 335 -7.83 -9.95 6.02
CA VAL A 335 -7.96 -9.38 4.68
C VAL A 335 -7.59 -10.41 3.62
N HIS A 336 -8.50 -10.62 2.65
CA HIS A 336 -8.42 -11.65 1.59
C HIS A 336 -8.32 -13.10 2.11
N GLY A 337 -8.32 -13.30 3.44
CA GLY A 337 -8.18 -14.60 4.09
C GLY A 337 -9.51 -15.28 4.47
N THR A 338 -9.40 -16.36 5.26
CA THR A 338 -10.52 -17.03 5.90
C THR A 338 -10.81 -16.35 7.24
N ASP A 339 -12.10 -16.36 7.65
CA ASP A 339 -12.55 -15.84 8.95
C ASP A 339 -12.31 -14.33 9.14
N GLU A 340 -12.45 -13.57 8.05
CA GLU A 340 -12.40 -12.10 8.10
C GLU A 340 -13.46 -11.56 9.06
N ARG A 341 -13.02 -10.66 9.93
CA ARG A 341 -13.84 -10.10 11.01
C ARG A 341 -13.30 -8.76 11.49
N VAL A 342 -14.17 -7.94 12.06
CA VAL A 342 -13.82 -6.66 12.68
C VAL A 342 -14.34 -6.60 14.11
N LEU A 343 -13.62 -5.95 15.01
CA LEU A 343 -14.06 -5.71 16.38
C LEU A 343 -15.24 -4.74 16.41
N GLU A 344 -16.31 -5.04 17.16
CA GLU A 344 -17.44 -4.12 17.34
C GLU A 344 -17.00 -2.77 17.93
N ARG A 345 -16.04 -2.77 18.87
CA ARG A 345 -15.46 -1.53 19.41
C ARG A 345 -14.74 -0.69 18.35
N SER A 346 -14.06 -1.35 17.40
CA SER A 346 -13.36 -0.68 16.29
C SER A 346 -14.35 0.03 15.38
N PHE A 347 -15.52 -0.59 15.10
CA PHE A 347 -16.59 0.06 14.35
C PHE A 347 -17.05 1.35 15.03
N THR A 348 -17.37 1.29 16.32
CA THR A 348 -17.81 2.47 17.08
C THR A 348 -16.75 3.59 17.08
N GLN A 349 -15.47 3.22 17.22
CA GLN A 349 -14.35 4.17 17.21
C GLN A 349 -14.18 4.80 15.83
N GLY A 350 -14.27 4.00 14.75
CA GLY A 350 -14.19 4.48 13.37
C GLY A 350 -15.33 5.43 13.01
N VAL A 351 -16.57 5.14 13.42
CA VAL A 351 -17.72 6.05 13.25
C VAL A 351 -17.49 7.36 13.98
N ALA A 352 -17.01 7.30 15.22
CA ALA A 352 -16.70 8.51 16.01
C ALA A 352 -15.61 9.36 15.33
N PHE A 353 -14.56 8.73 14.77
CA PHE A 353 -13.54 9.41 14.00
C PHE A 353 -14.11 10.10 12.76
N LEU A 354 -14.87 9.38 11.94
CA LEU A 354 -15.45 9.91 10.70
C LEU A 354 -16.43 11.06 10.98
N ARG A 355 -17.26 10.94 12.01
CA ARG A 355 -18.11 12.05 12.47
C ARG A 355 -17.28 13.28 12.79
N ARG A 356 -16.24 13.15 13.62
CA ARG A 356 -15.36 14.27 14.00
C ARG A 356 -14.63 14.86 12.78
N LEU A 357 -14.24 14.02 11.82
CA LEU A 357 -13.60 14.46 10.59
C LEU A 357 -14.56 15.32 9.76
N VAL A 358 -15.81 14.87 9.57
CA VAL A 358 -16.85 15.64 8.86
C VAL A 358 -17.14 16.96 9.60
N GLU A 359 -17.28 16.94 10.92
CA GLU A 359 -17.47 18.14 11.72
C GLU A 359 -16.31 19.14 11.55
N ALA A 360 -15.07 18.67 11.68
CA ALA A 360 -13.87 19.50 11.54
C ALA A 360 -13.69 20.08 10.13
N CYS A 361 -14.18 19.36 9.10
CA CYS A 361 -14.04 19.77 7.71
C CYS A 361 -15.20 20.64 7.21
N CYS A 362 -16.42 20.38 7.68
CA CYS A 362 -17.62 20.87 7.03
C CYS A 362 -18.45 21.85 7.89
N LEU A 363 -18.23 21.89 9.21
CA LEU A 363 -19.02 22.77 10.11
C LEU A 363 -18.28 24.06 10.51
N HIS A 364 -16.96 24.13 10.33
CA HIS A 364 -16.09 25.23 10.75
C HIS A 364 -15.43 25.99 9.61
#